data_1aab8c9ba5737c8083c664ebf5c9801f
#
_entry.id   1aab8c9ba5737c8083c664ebf5c9801f
#
_cell.length_a   1.000
_cell.length_b   1.000
_cell.length_c   1.000
_cell.angle_alpha   90.00
_cell.angle_beta   90.00
_cell.angle_gamma   90.00
#
_symmetry.space_group_name_H-M   'P 1'
#
loop_
_entity.id
_entity.type
_entity.pdbx_description
1 polymer ?
#
loop_
_entity_poly.entity_id
_entity_poly.type
_entity_poly.pdbx_seq_one_letter_code
_entity_poly.pdbx_strand_id
1 'polypeptide(L)'
;VANVSHELRTPLTNVRSYAETLRDSGADIPRETENSFLDIIINETDRMTRIVQDLLTLSRLDAGNAELNLSRFPFGEAIESVCRANALEARRRRHTLTCADIGQLPLISADRGRLEQVMMNILGNAIKYTPDGGHIAVTAGSAEDTVWMEVSDDGIGIPEKDRSRIFDRFYRVDKARSRESGGTGLGLSIAREIVLRHHGTIGLAPHEGPGTTVRLTLPLRQPEDTGKERPNGTAQP
;
A
#
# COMPACT_ATOMS: atom_id res chain seq x y z
N VAL A 1 -12.31 16.11 -7.41
CA VAL A 1 -11.55 16.88 -8.44
C VAL A 1 -10.64 17.92 -7.77
N ALA A 2 -11.10 18.72 -6.79
CA ALA A 2 -10.30 19.76 -6.15
C ALA A 2 -8.99 19.25 -5.51
N ASN A 3 -9.04 18.14 -4.78
CA ASN A 3 -7.86 17.56 -4.11
C ASN A 3 -6.82 17.03 -5.12
N VAL A 4 -7.25 16.44 -6.23
CA VAL A 4 -6.36 15.95 -7.30
C VAL A 4 -5.56 17.10 -7.91
N SER A 5 -6.26 18.19 -8.27
CA SER A 5 -5.62 19.36 -8.87
C SER A 5 -4.57 19.98 -7.93
N HIS A 6 -4.83 19.98 -6.63
CA HIS A 6 -3.88 20.48 -5.63
C HIS A 6 -2.66 19.56 -5.47
N GLU A 7 -2.87 18.24 -5.39
CA GLU A 7 -1.78 17.27 -5.20
C GLU A 7 -0.88 17.14 -6.46
N LEU A 8 -1.38 17.48 -7.64
CA LEU A 8 -0.57 17.55 -8.87
C LEU A 8 0.09 18.91 -9.09
N ARG A 9 -0.53 20.02 -8.67
CA ARG A 9 0.01 21.36 -8.89
C ARG A 9 1.31 21.60 -8.11
N THR A 10 1.38 21.15 -6.86
CA THR A 10 2.56 21.36 -6.01
C THR A 10 3.83 20.74 -6.60
N PRO A 11 3.89 19.42 -6.92
CA PRO A 11 5.07 18.82 -7.54
C PRO A 11 5.40 19.45 -8.88
N LEU A 12 4.41 19.80 -9.70
CA LEU A 12 4.64 20.46 -10.98
C LEU A 12 5.31 21.83 -10.81
N THR A 13 4.88 22.60 -9.80
CA THR A 13 5.50 23.91 -9.48
C THR A 13 6.94 23.71 -9.03
N ASN A 14 7.23 22.70 -8.19
CA ASN A 14 8.59 22.41 -7.75
C ASN A 14 9.49 22.02 -8.92
N VAL A 15 9.05 21.06 -9.76
CA VAL A 15 9.78 20.62 -10.97
C VAL A 15 10.13 21.84 -11.84
N ARG A 16 9.14 22.70 -12.10
CA ARG A 16 9.33 23.89 -12.90
C ARG A 16 10.33 24.86 -12.26
N SER A 17 10.18 25.16 -10.96
CA SER A 17 11.05 26.12 -10.26
C SER A 17 12.52 25.66 -10.26
N TYR A 18 12.79 24.38 -9.96
CA TYR A 18 14.16 23.85 -9.96
C TYR A 18 14.74 23.78 -11.37
N ALA A 19 13.93 23.42 -12.38
CA ALA A 19 14.36 23.44 -13.79
C ALA A 19 14.67 24.86 -14.28
N GLU A 20 13.86 25.87 -13.92
CA GLU A 20 14.13 27.28 -14.23
C GLU A 20 15.42 27.76 -13.55
N THR A 21 15.63 27.42 -12.28
CA THR A 21 16.87 27.74 -11.55
C THR A 21 18.10 27.12 -12.21
N LEU A 22 18.05 25.85 -12.59
CA LEU A 22 19.15 25.18 -13.30
C LEU A 22 19.47 25.85 -14.64
N ARG A 23 18.43 26.19 -15.41
CA ARG A 23 18.60 26.89 -16.70
C ARG A 23 19.21 28.26 -16.56
N ASP A 24 18.73 29.03 -15.58
CA ASP A 24 19.07 30.45 -15.44
C ASP A 24 20.46 30.67 -14.76
N SER A 25 20.92 29.72 -13.96
CA SER A 25 22.21 29.77 -13.27
C SER A 25 23.40 29.27 -14.12
N GLY A 26 23.15 28.60 -15.23
CA GLY A 26 24.21 28.13 -16.16
C GLY A 26 25.32 27.34 -15.48
N ALA A 27 26.59 27.64 -15.82
CA ALA A 27 27.77 26.96 -15.31
C ALA A 27 28.18 27.40 -13.87
N ASP A 28 27.49 28.35 -13.27
CA ASP A 28 27.88 28.95 -11.98
C ASP A 28 27.37 28.17 -10.75
N ILE A 29 26.55 27.12 -10.95
CA ILE A 29 26.08 26.28 -9.86
C ILE A 29 27.12 25.23 -9.51
N PRO A 30 27.47 25.02 -8.22
CA PRO A 30 28.26 23.87 -7.79
C PRO A 30 27.60 22.55 -8.19
N ARG A 31 28.36 21.59 -8.70
CA ARG A 31 27.86 20.31 -9.20
C ARG A 31 27.03 19.52 -8.17
N GLU A 32 27.36 19.67 -6.90
CA GLU A 32 26.60 19.04 -5.81
C GLU A 32 25.18 19.63 -5.71
N THR A 33 25.05 20.97 -5.85
CA THR A 33 23.76 21.66 -5.86
C THR A 33 22.96 21.31 -7.11
N GLU A 34 23.61 21.24 -8.27
CA GLU A 34 23.00 20.80 -9.53
C GLU A 34 22.39 19.40 -9.38
N ASN A 35 23.19 18.44 -8.89
CA ASN A 35 22.71 17.07 -8.64
C ASN A 35 21.54 17.06 -7.64
N SER A 36 21.59 17.83 -6.57
CA SER A 36 20.50 17.95 -5.60
C SER A 36 19.19 18.44 -6.24
N PHE A 37 19.26 19.43 -7.14
CA PHE A 37 18.09 19.95 -7.86
C PHE A 37 17.53 18.92 -8.84
N LEU A 38 18.41 18.19 -9.55
CA LEU A 38 18.00 17.09 -10.42
C LEU A 38 17.32 15.97 -9.64
N ASP A 39 17.84 15.60 -8.47
CA ASP A 39 17.22 14.59 -7.59
C ASP A 39 15.82 15.02 -7.14
N ILE A 40 15.63 16.31 -6.81
CA ILE A 40 14.30 16.83 -6.46
C ILE A 40 13.34 16.73 -7.66
N ILE A 41 13.77 17.10 -8.86
CA ILE A 41 12.97 17.01 -10.08
C ILE A 41 12.56 15.56 -10.34
N ILE A 42 13.49 14.61 -10.24
CA ILE A 42 13.22 13.17 -10.44
C ILE A 42 12.21 12.68 -9.40
N ASN A 43 12.43 12.98 -8.12
CA ASN A 43 11.56 12.54 -7.02
C ASN A 43 10.12 13.08 -7.16
N GLU A 44 9.96 14.34 -7.56
CA GLU A 44 8.63 14.93 -7.77
C GLU A 44 7.94 14.34 -9.01
N THR A 45 8.69 14.02 -10.07
CA THR A 45 8.17 13.36 -11.27
C THR A 45 7.70 11.94 -10.94
N ASP A 46 8.47 11.17 -10.18
CA ASP A 46 8.10 9.84 -9.71
C ASP A 46 6.87 9.88 -8.80
N ARG A 47 6.76 10.92 -7.98
CA ARG A 47 5.58 11.15 -7.16
C ARG A 47 4.34 11.43 -8.01
N MET A 48 4.45 12.28 -9.03
CA MET A 48 3.34 12.55 -9.97
C MET A 48 2.90 11.28 -10.69
N THR A 49 3.83 10.47 -11.15
CA THR A 49 3.56 9.20 -11.80
C THR A 49 2.76 8.26 -10.89
N ARG A 50 3.15 8.15 -9.61
CA ARG A 50 2.41 7.36 -8.61
C ARG A 50 1.00 7.91 -8.38
N ILE A 51 0.82 9.22 -8.25
CA ILE A 51 -0.51 9.83 -8.09
C ILE A 51 -1.41 9.49 -9.29
N VAL A 52 -0.90 9.59 -10.51
CA VAL A 52 -1.66 9.27 -11.73
C VAL A 52 -2.04 7.79 -11.76
N GLN A 53 -1.11 6.88 -11.44
CA GLN A 53 -1.39 5.44 -11.38
C GLN A 53 -2.43 5.08 -10.31
N ASP A 54 -2.33 5.69 -9.13
CA ASP A 54 -3.28 5.53 -8.05
C ASP A 54 -4.69 6.01 -8.45
N LEU A 55 -4.77 7.16 -9.12
CA LEU A 55 -6.03 7.71 -9.63
C LEU A 55 -6.66 6.83 -10.70
N LEU A 56 -5.88 6.33 -11.64
CA LEU A 56 -6.36 5.40 -12.66
C LEU A 56 -6.86 4.10 -12.02
N THR A 57 -6.17 3.62 -10.99
CA THR A 57 -6.61 2.45 -10.22
C THR A 57 -7.94 2.70 -9.53
N LEU A 58 -8.10 3.82 -8.81
CA LEU A 58 -9.35 4.19 -8.17
C LEU A 58 -10.48 4.40 -9.19
N SER A 59 -10.21 5.06 -10.30
CA SER A 59 -11.20 5.28 -11.37
C SER A 59 -11.73 3.96 -11.95
N ARG A 60 -10.86 2.98 -12.17
CA ARG A 60 -11.26 1.63 -12.63
C ARG A 60 -12.07 0.88 -11.55
N LEU A 61 -11.66 1.01 -10.30
CA LEU A 61 -12.39 0.45 -9.17
C LEU A 61 -13.77 1.11 -9.04
N ASP A 62 -13.90 2.43 -9.08
CA ASP A 62 -15.16 3.16 -8.93
C ASP A 62 -16.16 2.86 -10.06
N ALA A 63 -15.68 2.69 -11.29
CA ALA A 63 -16.53 2.42 -12.46
C ALA A 63 -17.22 1.04 -12.43
N GLY A 64 -16.96 0.21 -11.43
CA GLY A 64 -17.49 -1.15 -11.38
C GLY A 64 -16.88 -2.11 -12.42
N ASN A 65 -16.10 -1.59 -13.36
CA ASN A 65 -15.55 -2.30 -14.51
C ASN A 65 -14.26 -3.09 -14.22
N ALA A 66 -13.75 -3.03 -12.99
CA ALA A 66 -12.59 -3.83 -12.62
C ALA A 66 -13.07 -5.23 -12.22
N GLU A 67 -13.26 -6.11 -13.21
CA GLU A 67 -13.37 -7.54 -12.94
C GLU A 67 -12.11 -7.99 -12.19
N LEU A 68 -12.31 -8.70 -11.07
CA LEU A 68 -11.22 -9.33 -10.34
C LEU A 68 -10.72 -10.53 -11.13
N ASN A 69 -9.43 -10.63 -11.33
CA ASN A 69 -8.81 -11.83 -11.91
C ASN A 69 -8.60 -12.86 -10.80
N LEU A 70 -9.71 -13.53 -10.42
CA LEU A 70 -9.71 -14.49 -9.33
C LEU A 70 -8.90 -15.74 -9.71
N SER A 71 -7.99 -16.13 -8.82
CA SER A 71 -7.21 -17.36 -8.90
C SER A 71 -7.05 -17.96 -7.50
N ARG A 72 -6.82 -19.29 -7.44
CA ARG A 72 -6.55 -19.98 -6.18
C ARG A 72 -5.04 -20.05 -5.93
N PHE A 73 -4.59 -19.55 -4.79
CA PHE A 73 -3.18 -19.55 -4.41
C PHE A 73 -3.01 -19.61 -2.89
N PRO A 74 -1.85 -20.07 -2.39
CA PRO A 74 -1.53 -20.05 -0.96
C PRO A 74 -1.39 -18.59 -0.47
N PHE A 75 -2.18 -18.20 0.52
CA PHE A 75 -2.16 -16.83 1.05
C PHE A 75 -0.80 -16.46 1.64
N GLY A 76 -0.14 -17.42 2.30
CA GLY A 76 1.20 -17.25 2.87
C GLY A 76 2.26 -16.89 1.83
N GLU A 77 2.23 -17.51 0.64
CA GLU A 77 3.19 -17.18 -0.43
C GLU A 77 3.09 -15.72 -0.91
N ALA A 78 1.87 -15.19 -0.99
CA ALA A 78 1.67 -13.78 -1.36
C ALA A 78 2.25 -12.85 -0.29
N ILE A 79 2.04 -13.15 0.99
CA ILE A 79 2.61 -12.37 2.11
C ILE A 79 4.13 -12.44 2.08
N GLU A 80 4.72 -13.62 1.94
CA GLU A 80 6.17 -13.78 1.85
C GLU A 80 6.78 -13.03 0.66
N SER A 81 6.11 -13.04 -0.49
CA SER A 81 6.52 -12.29 -1.68
C SER A 81 6.63 -10.81 -1.37
N VAL A 82 5.61 -10.24 -0.72
CA VAL A 82 5.57 -8.83 -0.31
C VAL A 82 6.62 -8.50 0.75
N CYS A 83 6.83 -9.39 1.73
CA CYS A 83 7.88 -9.21 2.74
C CYS A 83 9.27 -9.19 2.08
N ARG A 84 9.55 -10.12 1.17
CA ARG A 84 10.82 -10.15 0.42
C ARG A 84 11.03 -8.87 -0.42
N ALA A 85 9.98 -8.40 -1.09
CA ALA A 85 10.06 -7.17 -1.90
C ALA A 85 10.40 -5.92 -1.05
N ASN A 86 9.93 -5.88 0.21
CA ASN A 86 10.17 -4.76 1.11
C ASN A 86 11.44 -4.90 1.98
N ALA A 87 12.10 -6.07 1.98
CA ALA A 87 13.22 -6.35 2.86
C ALA A 87 14.41 -5.39 2.66
N LEU A 88 14.69 -4.97 1.42
CA LEU A 88 15.80 -4.05 1.13
C LEU A 88 15.52 -2.66 1.71
N GLU A 89 14.29 -2.15 1.55
CA GLU A 89 13.92 -0.82 2.06
C GLU A 89 13.88 -0.81 3.60
N ALA A 90 13.37 -1.87 4.22
CA ALA A 90 13.43 -2.05 5.66
C ALA A 90 14.88 -2.03 6.18
N ARG A 91 15.80 -2.75 5.49
CA ARG A 91 17.23 -2.75 5.84
C ARG A 91 17.89 -1.38 5.68
N ARG A 92 17.57 -0.63 4.62
CA ARG A 92 18.09 0.74 4.42
C ARG A 92 17.77 1.66 5.59
N ARG A 93 16.58 1.46 6.18
CA ARG A 93 16.13 2.17 7.39
C ARG A 93 16.51 1.47 8.70
N ARG A 94 17.33 0.42 8.63
CA ARG A 94 17.77 -0.37 9.79
C ARG A 94 16.60 -0.99 10.57
N HIS A 95 15.43 -1.17 9.95
CA HIS A 95 14.29 -1.82 10.58
C HIS A 95 14.51 -3.32 10.74
N THR A 96 14.03 -3.87 11.85
CA THR A 96 13.83 -5.31 12.02
C THR A 96 12.48 -5.68 11.46
N LEU A 97 12.45 -6.29 10.27
CA LEU A 97 11.22 -6.81 9.65
C LEU A 97 11.11 -8.30 9.94
N THR A 98 10.08 -8.71 10.68
CA THR A 98 9.78 -10.11 10.98
C THR A 98 8.51 -10.55 10.26
N CYS A 99 8.57 -11.77 9.69
CA CYS A 99 7.44 -12.46 9.09
C CYS A 99 7.36 -13.84 9.78
N ALA A 100 6.47 -14.00 10.76
CA ALA A 100 6.37 -15.21 11.55
C ALA A 100 5.22 -16.11 11.07
N ASP A 101 5.52 -17.44 10.99
CA ASP A 101 4.56 -18.56 10.85
C ASP A 101 3.52 -18.46 9.72
N ILE A 102 3.94 -17.98 8.55
CA ILE A 102 3.05 -17.74 7.40
C ILE A 102 2.94 -18.97 6.48
N GLY A 103 3.76 -19.98 6.67
CA GLY A 103 3.98 -21.06 5.69
C GLY A 103 2.85 -22.09 5.51
N GLN A 104 1.84 -22.16 6.39
CA GLN A 104 0.76 -23.17 6.33
C GLN A 104 -0.64 -22.54 6.25
N LEU A 105 -0.76 -21.39 5.61
CA LEU A 105 -2.06 -20.77 5.42
C LEU A 105 -2.83 -21.43 4.25
N PRO A 106 -4.18 -21.49 4.35
CA PRO A 106 -5.00 -22.12 3.33
C PRO A 106 -4.92 -21.40 1.98
N LEU A 107 -5.33 -22.10 0.93
CA LEU A 107 -5.58 -21.51 -0.38
C LEU A 107 -6.76 -20.56 -0.28
N ILE A 108 -6.62 -19.37 -0.87
CA ILE A 108 -7.72 -18.42 -1.05
C ILE A 108 -8.05 -18.25 -2.52
N SER A 109 -9.29 -17.88 -2.81
CA SER A 109 -9.73 -17.45 -4.13
C SER A 109 -9.75 -15.93 -4.17
N ALA A 110 -8.81 -15.31 -4.89
CA ALA A 110 -8.68 -13.84 -4.92
C ALA A 110 -7.87 -13.37 -6.15
N ASP A 111 -7.88 -12.08 -6.40
CA ASP A 111 -6.95 -11.44 -7.33
C ASP A 111 -5.61 -11.22 -6.61
N ARG A 112 -4.65 -12.11 -6.90
CA ARG A 112 -3.32 -12.11 -6.25
C ARG A 112 -2.61 -10.76 -6.40
N GLY A 113 -2.59 -10.21 -7.61
CA GLY A 113 -1.88 -8.95 -7.86
C GLY A 113 -2.48 -7.77 -7.09
N ARG A 114 -3.82 -7.74 -6.99
CA ARG A 114 -4.51 -6.72 -6.19
C ARG A 114 -4.26 -6.88 -4.69
N LEU A 115 -4.25 -8.10 -4.18
CA LEU A 115 -3.94 -8.34 -2.78
C LEU A 115 -2.49 -8.03 -2.43
N GLU A 116 -1.54 -8.39 -3.29
CA GLU A 116 -0.13 -7.98 -3.13
C GLU A 116 -0.02 -6.44 -3.09
N GLN A 117 -0.79 -5.71 -3.92
CA GLN A 117 -0.87 -4.24 -3.87
C GLN A 117 -1.39 -3.73 -2.52
N VAL A 118 -2.43 -4.37 -1.95
CA VAL A 118 -2.94 -4.04 -0.60
C VAL A 118 -1.85 -4.20 0.46
N MET A 119 -1.21 -5.37 0.47
CA MET A 119 -0.15 -5.70 1.43
C MET A 119 1.05 -4.76 1.31
N MET A 120 1.47 -4.42 0.07
CA MET A 120 2.51 -3.43 -0.21
C MET A 120 2.16 -2.05 0.35
N ASN A 121 0.92 -1.60 0.21
CA ASN A 121 0.46 -0.33 0.76
C ASN A 121 0.50 -0.30 2.30
N ILE A 122 0.09 -1.40 2.95
CA ILE A 122 0.11 -1.50 4.41
C ILE A 122 1.55 -1.57 4.92
N LEU A 123 2.37 -2.51 4.41
CA LEU A 123 3.75 -2.70 4.84
C LEU A 123 4.63 -1.50 4.50
N GLY A 124 4.44 -0.88 3.33
CA GLY A 124 5.12 0.35 2.93
C GLY A 124 4.82 1.51 3.88
N ASN A 125 3.59 1.63 4.39
CA ASN A 125 3.26 2.61 5.42
C ASN A 125 3.96 2.31 6.75
N ALA A 126 3.99 1.05 7.21
CA ALA A 126 4.72 0.67 8.40
C ALA A 126 6.21 1.06 8.29
N ILE A 127 6.87 0.71 7.19
CA ILE A 127 8.29 1.08 6.94
C ILE A 127 8.48 2.60 6.92
N LYS A 128 7.54 3.32 6.34
CA LYS A 128 7.62 4.78 6.19
C LYS A 128 7.47 5.52 7.52
N TYR A 129 6.56 5.07 8.39
CA TYR A 129 6.20 5.78 9.61
C TYR A 129 6.87 5.23 10.86
N THR A 130 7.65 4.18 10.74
CA THR A 130 8.55 3.70 11.79
C THR A 130 9.87 4.47 11.74
N PRO A 131 10.37 5.01 12.85
CA PRO A 131 11.70 5.61 12.92
C PRO A 131 12.80 4.59 12.59
N ASP A 132 13.92 5.06 12.08
CA ASP A 132 15.08 4.22 11.77
C ASP A 132 15.48 3.35 12.97
N GLY A 133 15.68 2.07 12.72
CA GLY A 133 16.02 1.09 13.76
C GLY A 133 14.83 0.45 14.47
N GLY A 134 13.57 0.85 14.12
CA GLY A 134 12.37 0.28 14.72
C GLY A 134 12.01 -1.12 14.22
N HIS A 135 10.90 -1.64 14.71
CA HIS A 135 10.45 -3.03 14.48
C HIS A 135 9.12 -3.07 13.74
N ILE A 136 9.04 -3.96 12.78
CA ILE A 136 7.82 -4.21 12.01
C ILE A 136 7.59 -5.73 11.99
N ALA A 137 6.42 -6.15 12.45
CA ALA A 137 6.02 -7.54 12.47
C ALA A 137 4.85 -7.79 11.51
N VAL A 138 4.98 -8.80 10.67
CA VAL A 138 3.90 -9.30 9.83
C VAL A 138 3.49 -10.67 10.37
N THR A 139 2.24 -10.78 10.78
CA THR A 139 1.63 -12.01 11.27
C THR A 139 0.40 -12.34 10.43
N ALA A 140 0.05 -13.59 10.33
CA ALA A 140 -1.12 -14.02 9.59
C ALA A 140 -1.68 -15.32 10.19
N GLY A 141 -2.93 -15.59 9.89
CA GLY A 141 -3.60 -16.79 10.36
C GLY A 141 -4.89 -17.05 9.61
N SER A 142 -5.58 -18.14 9.98
CA SER A 142 -6.89 -18.48 9.46
C SER A 142 -7.85 -18.78 10.60
N ALA A 143 -9.13 -18.50 10.40
CA ALA A 143 -10.19 -18.85 11.32
C ALA A 143 -11.44 -19.21 10.48
N GLU A 144 -11.96 -20.43 10.66
CA GLU A 144 -13.13 -20.96 9.93
C GLU A 144 -13.01 -20.73 8.41
N ASP A 145 -13.83 -19.83 7.87
CA ASP A 145 -13.90 -19.52 6.43
C ASP A 145 -13.10 -18.25 6.03
N THR A 146 -12.22 -17.76 6.89
CA THR A 146 -11.45 -16.54 6.64
C THR A 146 -9.96 -16.72 6.87
N VAL A 147 -9.17 -15.87 6.21
CA VAL A 147 -7.76 -15.62 6.51
C VAL A 147 -7.59 -14.16 6.93
N TRP A 148 -6.56 -13.92 7.71
CA TRP A 148 -6.19 -12.56 8.09
C TRP A 148 -4.68 -12.35 8.03
N MET A 149 -4.28 -11.10 7.87
CA MET A 149 -2.91 -10.63 7.98
C MET A 149 -2.90 -9.36 8.83
N GLU A 150 -1.93 -9.23 9.70
CA GLU A 150 -1.65 -8.02 10.46
C GLU A 150 -0.24 -7.54 10.16
N VAL A 151 -0.10 -6.23 10.04
CA VAL A 151 1.19 -5.54 10.05
C VAL A 151 1.20 -4.64 11.27
N SER A 152 2.10 -4.91 12.19
CA SER A 152 2.30 -4.16 13.43
C SER A 152 3.64 -3.47 13.41
N ASP A 153 3.68 -2.19 13.73
CA ASP A 153 4.88 -1.37 13.80
C ASP A 153 4.99 -0.67 15.16
N ASP A 154 6.21 -0.36 15.60
CA ASP A 154 6.51 0.46 16.79
C ASP A 154 6.75 1.95 16.41
N GLY A 155 6.11 2.40 15.33
CA GLY A 155 6.26 3.73 14.79
C GLY A 155 5.59 4.84 15.59
N ILE A 156 5.39 5.98 14.92
CA ILE A 156 4.82 7.20 15.52
C ILE A 156 3.34 7.06 15.92
N GLY A 157 2.69 5.99 15.51
CA GLY A 157 1.27 5.75 15.74
C GLY A 157 0.34 6.71 15.00
N ILE A 158 -0.96 6.56 15.22
CA ILE A 158 -2.01 7.37 14.60
C ILE A 158 -2.83 8.05 15.72
N PRO A 159 -2.87 9.40 15.76
CA PRO A 159 -3.70 10.13 16.71
C PRO A 159 -5.16 9.68 16.65
N GLU A 160 -5.82 9.58 17.78
CA GLU A 160 -7.19 9.04 17.88
C GLU A 160 -8.18 9.79 16.95
N LYS A 161 -8.08 11.10 16.89
CA LYS A 161 -8.91 11.95 16.01
C LYS A 161 -8.78 11.64 14.51
N ASP A 162 -7.67 11.01 14.11
CA ASP A 162 -7.33 10.74 12.72
C ASP A 162 -7.64 9.28 12.31
N ARG A 163 -7.82 8.37 13.29
CA ARG A 163 -7.99 6.92 13.07
C ARG A 163 -9.15 6.57 12.14
N SER A 164 -10.28 7.26 12.25
CA SER A 164 -11.45 7.02 11.40
C SER A 164 -11.25 7.48 9.95
N ARG A 165 -10.25 8.33 9.69
CA ARG A 165 -10.06 9.01 8.41
C ARG A 165 -8.87 8.51 7.60
N ILE A 166 -8.01 7.66 8.15
CA ILE A 166 -6.79 7.21 7.45
C ILE A 166 -7.07 6.45 6.15
N PHE A 167 -8.28 5.92 5.98
CA PHE A 167 -8.74 5.26 4.76
C PHE A 167 -9.46 6.20 3.78
N ASP A 168 -9.59 7.50 4.13
CA ASP A 168 -10.17 8.50 3.23
C ASP A 168 -9.17 8.85 2.13
N ARG A 169 -9.67 9.14 0.93
CA ARG A 169 -8.83 9.54 -0.21
C ARG A 169 -8.12 10.86 0.07
N PHE A 170 -6.82 10.92 -0.21
CA PHE A 170 -5.94 12.08 0.03
C PHE A 170 -5.79 12.47 1.50
N TYR A 171 -6.28 11.66 2.43
CA TYR A 171 -6.11 11.96 3.83
C TYR A 171 -4.67 11.69 4.29
N ARG A 172 -4.15 12.58 5.12
CA ARG A 172 -2.80 12.52 5.69
C ARG A 172 -2.83 13.18 7.05
N VAL A 173 -2.33 12.49 8.06
CA VAL A 173 -2.25 12.98 9.45
C VAL A 173 -1.35 14.23 9.53
N ASP A 174 -0.19 14.18 8.88
CA ASP A 174 0.75 15.31 8.76
C ASP A 174 1.08 15.54 7.28
N LYS A 175 0.61 16.67 6.74
CA LYS A 175 0.81 17.03 5.34
C LYS A 175 2.27 17.40 5.02
N ALA A 176 2.99 18.00 5.98
CA ALA A 176 4.37 18.45 5.75
C ALA A 176 5.32 17.24 5.70
N ARG A 177 5.35 16.44 6.74
CA ARG A 177 6.21 15.23 6.85
C ARG A 177 5.89 14.18 5.78
N SER A 178 4.62 14.07 5.40
CA SER A 178 4.21 13.14 4.35
C SER A 178 4.59 13.58 2.95
N ARG A 179 4.85 14.89 2.70
CA ARG A 179 5.37 15.37 1.41
C ARG A 179 6.83 14.96 1.22
N GLU A 180 7.66 15.15 2.22
CA GLU A 180 9.08 14.76 2.20
C GLU A 180 9.23 13.25 1.93
N SER A 181 8.33 12.43 2.45
CA SER A 181 8.34 10.99 2.27
C SER A 181 7.53 10.48 1.07
N GLY A 182 7.11 11.38 0.16
CA GLY A 182 6.49 11.03 -1.15
C GLY A 182 5.13 10.33 -1.10
N GLY A 183 4.37 10.41 0.00
CA GLY A 183 3.06 9.78 0.11
C GLY A 183 1.99 10.49 -0.71
N THR A 184 1.15 9.73 -1.41
CA THR A 184 0.01 10.22 -2.21
C THR A 184 -1.25 10.45 -1.36
N GLY A 185 -1.38 9.76 -0.22
CA GLY A 185 -2.61 9.72 0.57
C GLY A 185 -3.71 8.85 -0.08
N LEU A 186 -3.36 8.07 -1.09
CA LEU A 186 -4.29 7.19 -1.81
C LEU A 186 -4.10 5.71 -1.48
N GLY A 187 -2.92 5.29 -1.03
CA GLY A 187 -2.59 3.87 -0.85
C GLY A 187 -3.55 3.12 0.07
N LEU A 188 -3.88 3.66 1.26
CA LEU A 188 -4.83 3.00 2.18
C LEU A 188 -6.27 3.03 1.65
N SER A 189 -6.69 4.08 0.95
CA SER A 189 -8.02 4.11 0.32
C SER A 189 -8.14 3.11 -0.82
N ILE A 190 -7.08 2.92 -1.62
CA ILE A 190 -6.99 1.86 -2.64
C ILE A 190 -7.03 0.48 -1.98
N ALA A 191 -6.25 0.28 -0.91
CA ALA A 191 -6.24 -0.96 -0.17
C ALA A 191 -7.64 -1.32 0.34
N ARG A 192 -8.36 -0.35 0.93
CA ARG A 192 -9.73 -0.55 1.40
C ARG A 192 -10.68 -0.94 0.27
N GLU A 193 -10.63 -0.24 -0.85
CA GLU A 193 -11.50 -0.52 -1.99
C GLU A 193 -11.27 -1.93 -2.57
N ILE A 194 -9.99 -2.33 -2.71
CA ILE A 194 -9.64 -3.68 -3.17
C ILE A 194 -10.15 -4.74 -2.19
N VAL A 195 -9.94 -4.53 -0.88
CA VAL A 195 -10.38 -5.49 0.15
C VAL A 195 -11.91 -5.62 0.19
N LEU A 196 -12.64 -4.51 0.10
CA LEU A 196 -14.11 -4.53 0.05
C LEU A 196 -14.62 -5.30 -1.17
N ARG A 197 -13.97 -5.17 -2.33
CA ARG A 197 -14.32 -5.95 -3.53
C ARG A 197 -14.02 -7.44 -3.42
N HIS A 198 -13.11 -7.82 -2.53
CA HIS A 198 -12.87 -9.21 -2.15
C HIS A 198 -13.76 -9.65 -0.98
N HIS A 199 -14.83 -8.91 -0.67
CA HIS A 199 -15.75 -9.19 0.44
C HIS A 199 -15.03 -9.29 1.80
N GLY A 200 -13.86 -8.66 1.92
CA GLY A 200 -13.05 -8.62 3.12
C GLY A 200 -13.24 -7.36 3.95
N THR A 201 -12.44 -7.24 5.00
CA THR A 201 -12.37 -6.06 5.87
C THR A 201 -10.94 -5.62 6.07
N ILE A 202 -10.72 -4.31 6.22
CA ILE A 202 -9.44 -3.72 6.59
C ILE A 202 -9.68 -2.63 7.63
N GLY A 203 -8.85 -2.59 8.65
CA GLY A 203 -8.97 -1.60 9.72
C GLY A 203 -7.78 -1.59 10.66
N LEU A 204 -7.83 -0.70 11.65
CA LEU A 204 -6.89 -0.70 12.75
C LEU A 204 -7.28 -1.78 13.74
N ALA A 205 -6.31 -2.58 14.16
CA ALA A 205 -6.45 -3.54 15.26
C ALA A 205 -5.96 -2.93 16.58
N PRO A 206 -6.34 -3.51 17.74
CA PRO A 206 -5.77 -3.14 19.02
C PRO A 206 -4.24 -3.22 18.98
N HIS A 207 -3.58 -2.22 19.54
CA HIS A 207 -2.13 -2.12 19.58
C HIS A 207 -1.69 -1.70 20.98
N GLU A 208 -0.69 -2.38 21.53
CA GLU A 208 -0.10 -2.05 22.84
C GLU A 208 1.17 -1.23 22.63
N GLY A 209 1.26 -0.10 23.33
CA GLY A 209 2.41 0.80 23.23
C GLY A 209 2.37 1.77 22.06
N PRO A 210 3.52 2.36 21.70
CA PRO A 210 3.64 3.24 20.53
C PRO A 210 3.60 2.42 19.24
N GLY A 211 2.94 2.95 18.21
CA GLY A 211 2.89 2.32 16.90
C GLY A 211 1.47 2.12 16.35
N THR A 212 1.37 1.23 15.37
CA THR A 212 0.10 0.95 14.70
C THR A 212 0.02 -0.52 14.31
N THR A 213 -1.17 -1.10 14.43
CA THR A 213 -1.48 -2.40 13.83
C THR A 213 -2.61 -2.24 12.83
N VAL A 214 -2.35 -2.63 11.58
CA VAL A 214 -3.37 -2.70 10.52
C VAL A 214 -3.70 -4.16 10.26
N ARG A 215 -4.98 -4.51 10.33
CA ARG A 215 -5.50 -5.86 10.06
C ARG A 215 -6.31 -5.88 8.79
N LEU A 216 -6.04 -6.88 7.97
CA LEU A 216 -6.77 -7.27 6.77
C LEU A 216 -7.38 -8.64 7.00
N THR A 217 -8.67 -8.82 6.66
CA THR A 217 -9.36 -10.13 6.73
C THR A 217 -10.06 -10.39 5.40
N LEU A 218 -9.95 -11.62 4.90
CA LEU A 218 -10.52 -12.04 3.62
C LEU A 218 -11.26 -13.38 3.77
N PRO A 219 -12.36 -13.60 3.05
CA PRO A 219 -12.95 -14.92 2.96
C PRO A 219 -12.04 -15.87 2.16
N LEU A 220 -12.05 -17.15 2.49
CA LEU A 220 -11.32 -18.19 1.76
C LEU A 220 -11.83 -18.37 0.33
N ARG A 221 -13.15 -18.18 0.13
CA ARG A 221 -13.83 -18.29 -1.16
C ARG A 221 -14.59 -17.01 -1.46
N GLN A 222 -14.65 -16.65 -2.72
CA GLN A 222 -15.49 -15.55 -3.16
C GLN A 222 -16.91 -16.04 -3.47
N PRO A 223 -17.96 -15.23 -3.32
CA PRO A 223 -19.34 -15.62 -3.65
C PRO A 223 -19.51 -16.13 -5.09
N GLU A 224 -18.68 -15.64 -6.01
CA GLU A 224 -18.67 -16.05 -7.43
C GLU A 224 -18.14 -17.48 -7.65
N ASP A 225 -17.36 -18.02 -6.70
CA ASP A 225 -16.86 -19.40 -6.77
C ASP A 225 -17.95 -20.43 -6.52
N THR A 226 -19.00 -20.08 -5.76
CA THR A 226 -20.10 -20.99 -5.42
C THR A 226 -21.02 -21.29 -6.61
N GLY A 227 -20.96 -20.48 -7.68
CA GLY A 227 -21.75 -20.66 -8.92
C GLY A 227 -21.07 -21.53 -9.98
N LYS A 228 -19.80 -21.92 -9.80
CA LYS A 228 -19.01 -22.65 -10.81
C LYS A 228 -18.73 -24.13 -10.48
N GLU A 229 -19.14 -24.63 -9.35
CA GLU A 229 -19.14 -26.07 -9.11
C GLU A 229 -20.24 -26.75 -9.96
N ARG A 230 -19.93 -27.03 -11.24
CA ARG A 230 -20.72 -28.00 -12.01
C ARG A 230 -20.56 -29.34 -11.33
N PRO A 231 -21.65 -30.04 -10.98
CA PRO A 231 -21.53 -31.39 -10.50
C PRO A 231 -20.87 -32.21 -11.63
N ASN A 232 -19.72 -32.81 -11.32
CA ASN A 232 -19.06 -33.78 -12.18
C ASN A 232 -20.07 -34.84 -12.59
N GLY A 233 -20.29 -34.90 -13.89
CA GLY A 233 -21.20 -35.83 -14.51
C GLY A 233 -20.94 -37.24 -14.06
N THR A 234 -21.98 -37.86 -13.56
CA THR A 234 -22.20 -39.28 -13.47
C THR A 234 -21.70 -39.96 -14.75
N ALA A 235 -20.62 -40.69 -14.61
CA ALA A 235 -20.33 -41.77 -15.56
C ALA A 235 -21.49 -42.76 -15.51
N GLN A 236 -22.18 -42.93 -16.59
CA GLN A 236 -23.07 -44.09 -16.82
C GLN A 236 -22.32 -45.18 -17.58
N PRO A 237 -22.72 -46.42 -17.35
CA PRO A 237 -21.97 -47.64 -17.62
C PRO A 237 -21.78 -48.00 -19.09
#